data_dae5a75298f3b538a5d6d02ee986c212
#
_entry.id   dae5a75298f3b538a5d6d02ee986c212
#
_cell.length_a   1.000
_cell.length_b   1.000
_cell.length_c   1.000
_cell.angle_alpha   90.00
_cell.angle_beta   90.00
_cell.angle_gamma   90.00
#
_symmetry.space_group_name_H-M   'P 1'
#
loop_
_entity.id
_entity.type
_entity.pdbx_description
1 polymer ?
#
loop_
_entity_poly.entity_id
_entity_poly.type
_entity_poly.pdbx_seq_one_letter_code
_entity_poly.pdbx_strand_id
1 'polypeptide(L)'
;MKLTARRIAGGACILAVTGGALGVLFLGVVLSGASLPLVRLPAPSGAFAVGTIVSTLAGNGVQIWYPARRANGRNAPYRYGVAPRRWRDRLDAAFVATDACIGAAVAAGEFPVLLYVPSWGGVRSDNTAQAENVASHGYVVVAVDDLYPGQVMDLSTASAYDATLRWAGQKVGLEATAALRVLSAFESAANEPDSAFAGHLDRSRTGAFGFSFGGAVAAEAAARDPRVRAAVNLDGWIFGDAADHGVQHPFLVVSSSAADEFAAHAASRADYTYSDRLDRDNLRQIDDGFARYGGYYLTLSGTEHYNFSDVGVLPSVRHTEVGPLGGRRAAAIVAAYLVQFFDRYVSDRPAPLFDELRLG
;
A
#
# COMPACT_ATOMS: atom_id res chain seq x y z
N MET A 1 -67.39 -11.90 -12.23
CA MET A 1 -65.99 -12.36 -12.06
C MET A 1 -65.03 -11.16 -12.15
N LYS A 2 -64.89 -10.43 -11.03
CA LYS A 2 -64.00 -9.26 -10.90
C LYS A 2 -63.29 -9.33 -9.53
N LEU A 3 -62.17 -10.00 -9.47
CA LEU A 3 -61.29 -10.00 -8.29
C LEU A 3 -59.91 -10.36 -8.75
N THR A 4 -59.05 -9.36 -9.12
CA THR A 4 -57.59 -9.51 -9.21
C THR A 4 -56.80 -8.22 -9.43
N ALA A 5 -57.29 -7.06 -9.04
CA ALA A 5 -56.54 -5.81 -9.24
C ALA A 5 -56.08 -5.06 -7.97
N ARG A 6 -56.32 -5.59 -6.77
CA ARG A 6 -56.04 -4.84 -5.52
C ARG A 6 -54.80 -5.30 -4.70
N ARG A 7 -54.13 -6.37 -5.08
CA ARG A 7 -52.93 -6.88 -4.30
C ARG A 7 -51.59 -6.44 -4.84
N ILE A 8 -51.49 -5.88 -6.04
CA ILE A 8 -50.20 -5.48 -6.65
C ILE A 8 -49.78 -4.06 -6.22
N ALA A 9 -50.70 -3.16 -5.94
CA ALA A 9 -50.39 -1.79 -5.55
C ALA A 9 -49.79 -1.66 -4.14
N GLY A 10 -50.12 -2.50 -3.20
CA GLY A 10 -49.57 -2.48 -1.83
C GLY A 10 -48.12 -2.92 -1.75
N GLY A 11 -47.73 -3.92 -2.54
CA GLY A 11 -46.36 -4.45 -2.56
C GLY A 11 -45.37 -3.47 -3.23
N ALA A 12 -45.79 -2.80 -4.29
CA ALA A 12 -44.96 -1.82 -4.98
C ALA A 12 -44.73 -0.53 -4.15
N CYS A 13 -45.75 -0.07 -3.39
CA CYS A 13 -45.57 1.04 -2.47
C CYS A 13 -44.66 0.73 -1.29
N ILE A 14 -44.73 -0.47 -0.71
CA ILE A 14 -43.85 -0.89 0.41
C ILE A 14 -42.41 -1.00 -0.07
N LEU A 15 -42.16 -1.57 -1.25
CA LEU A 15 -40.82 -1.65 -1.85
C LEU A 15 -40.25 -0.28 -2.22
N ALA A 16 -41.06 0.66 -2.70
CA ALA A 16 -40.64 2.01 -3.01
C ALA A 16 -40.32 2.85 -1.75
N VAL A 17 -41.12 2.70 -0.69
CA VAL A 17 -40.89 3.40 0.60
C VAL A 17 -39.68 2.83 1.34
N THR A 18 -39.50 1.51 1.33
CA THR A 18 -38.30 0.89 1.95
C THR A 18 -37.03 1.19 1.17
N GLY A 19 -37.07 1.20 -0.17
CA GLY A 19 -35.95 1.62 -1.01
C GLY A 19 -35.57 3.09 -0.82
N GLY A 20 -36.56 3.96 -0.71
CA GLY A 20 -36.35 5.39 -0.42
C GLY A 20 -35.76 5.63 0.97
N ALA A 21 -36.27 4.94 2.01
CA ALA A 21 -35.75 5.07 3.37
C ALA A 21 -34.30 4.54 3.51
N LEU A 22 -33.98 3.42 2.85
CA LEU A 22 -32.62 2.88 2.80
C LEU A 22 -31.68 3.82 2.04
N GLY A 23 -32.13 4.43 0.94
CA GLY A 23 -31.37 5.41 0.19
C GLY A 23 -31.07 6.68 1.00
N VAL A 24 -32.03 7.18 1.77
CA VAL A 24 -31.86 8.32 2.66
C VAL A 24 -30.91 7.99 3.81
N LEU A 25 -31.03 6.81 4.40
CA LEU A 25 -30.11 6.33 5.45
C LEU A 25 -28.69 6.19 4.91
N PHE A 26 -28.52 5.57 3.76
CA PHE A 26 -27.24 5.44 3.07
C PHE A 26 -26.59 6.80 2.81
N LEU A 27 -27.35 7.73 2.24
CA LEU A 27 -26.87 9.09 1.98
C LEU A 27 -26.53 9.81 3.29
N GLY A 28 -27.34 9.65 4.33
CA GLY A 28 -27.10 10.20 5.66
C GLY A 28 -25.80 9.71 6.28
N VAL A 29 -25.50 8.41 6.19
CA VAL A 29 -24.23 7.81 6.67
C VAL A 29 -23.05 8.41 5.91
N VAL A 30 -23.12 8.46 4.58
CA VAL A 30 -22.03 8.98 3.73
C VAL A 30 -21.77 10.47 3.98
N LEU A 31 -22.83 11.27 4.16
CA LEU A 31 -22.70 12.72 4.36
C LEU A 31 -22.31 13.10 5.79
N SER A 32 -22.75 12.35 6.79
CA SER A 32 -22.42 12.62 8.20
C SER A 32 -21.00 12.18 8.60
N GLY A 33 -20.29 11.42 7.74
CA GLY A 33 -19.02 10.81 8.09
C GLY A 33 -19.14 9.69 9.14
N ALA A 34 -20.38 9.20 9.40
CA ALA A 34 -20.59 8.02 10.24
C ALA A 34 -20.02 6.77 9.55
N SER A 35 -19.52 5.82 10.33
CA SER A 35 -19.04 4.53 9.82
C SER A 35 -20.09 3.45 10.03
N LEU A 36 -20.45 2.75 8.96
CA LEU A 36 -21.29 1.55 8.98
C LEU A 36 -20.54 0.43 8.23
N PRO A 37 -19.59 -0.25 8.88
CA PRO A 37 -18.68 -1.16 8.20
C PRO A 37 -19.40 -2.38 7.63
N LEU A 38 -19.50 -2.44 6.32
CA LEU A 38 -20.07 -3.56 5.55
C LEU A 38 -18.95 -4.48 5.03
N VAL A 39 -17.76 -3.95 4.82
CA VAL A 39 -16.58 -4.67 4.37
C VAL A 39 -15.48 -4.48 5.41
N ARG A 40 -14.81 -5.57 5.77
CA ARG A 40 -13.64 -5.52 6.65
C ARG A 40 -12.39 -5.82 5.83
N LEU A 41 -11.32 -5.08 6.04
CA LEU A 41 -10.00 -5.43 5.53
C LEU A 41 -9.52 -6.79 6.09
N PRO A 42 -8.56 -7.48 5.46
CA PRO A 42 -7.92 -8.64 6.07
C PRO A 42 -7.40 -8.30 7.48
N ALA A 43 -7.79 -9.13 8.45
CA ALA A 43 -7.40 -8.89 9.83
C ALA A 43 -5.88 -9.07 10.02
N PRO A 44 -5.24 -8.26 10.86
CA PRO A 44 -3.84 -8.45 11.25
C PRO A 44 -3.59 -9.82 11.88
N SER A 45 -2.48 -10.46 11.53
CA SER A 45 -2.14 -11.83 11.97
C SER A 45 -1.09 -11.90 13.07
N GLY A 46 -0.48 -10.77 13.46
CA GLY A 46 0.56 -10.69 14.46
C GLY A 46 0.06 -10.68 15.89
N ALA A 47 0.99 -10.70 16.83
CA ALA A 47 0.69 -10.82 18.26
C ALA A 47 0.25 -9.50 18.93
N PHE A 48 0.55 -8.36 18.31
CA PHE A 48 0.20 -7.05 18.86
C PHE A 48 -1.16 -6.57 18.34
N ALA A 49 -1.92 -5.92 19.21
CA ALA A 49 -2.96 -4.99 18.77
C ALA A 49 -2.32 -3.85 17.97
N VAL A 50 -3.08 -3.19 17.11
CA VAL A 50 -2.56 -2.09 16.28
C VAL A 50 -3.13 -0.77 16.75
N GLY A 51 -2.24 0.21 16.99
CA GLY A 51 -2.58 1.60 17.19
C GLY A 51 -2.34 2.41 15.92
N THR A 52 -3.05 3.53 15.77
CA THR A 52 -2.76 4.49 14.70
C THR A 52 -2.96 5.92 15.13
N ILE A 53 -2.14 6.80 14.59
CA ILE A 53 -2.29 8.26 14.70
C ILE A 53 -2.04 8.90 13.34
N VAL A 54 -2.55 10.12 13.18
CA VAL A 54 -2.19 11.01 12.08
C VAL A 54 -1.45 12.22 12.62
N SER A 55 -0.49 12.71 11.83
CA SER A 55 0.34 13.86 12.21
C SER A 55 0.76 14.64 10.97
N THR A 56 1.51 15.72 11.18
CA THR A 56 2.21 16.45 10.12
C THR A 56 3.70 16.44 10.44
N LEU A 57 4.50 15.89 9.54
CA LEU A 57 5.95 15.79 9.68
C LEU A 57 6.64 16.38 8.43
N ALA A 58 7.63 17.23 8.64
CA ALA A 58 8.33 17.95 7.57
C ALA A 58 7.36 18.62 6.58
N GLY A 59 6.21 19.15 7.07
CA GLY A 59 5.17 19.79 6.25
C GLY A 59 4.22 18.85 5.52
N ASN A 60 4.37 17.52 5.69
CA ASN A 60 3.56 16.50 5.00
C ASN A 60 2.64 15.78 5.99
N GLY A 61 1.41 15.50 5.55
CA GLY A 61 0.49 14.66 6.30
C GLY A 61 0.97 13.21 6.33
N VAL A 62 1.00 12.62 7.52
CA VAL A 62 1.40 11.22 7.71
C VAL A 62 0.36 10.46 8.49
N GLN A 63 0.33 9.15 8.30
CA GLN A 63 -0.35 8.21 9.19
C GLN A 63 0.68 7.22 9.71
N ILE A 64 0.59 6.90 11.00
CA ILE A 64 1.54 6.01 11.67
C ILE A 64 0.74 4.87 12.27
N TRP A 65 1.08 3.62 11.90
CA TRP A 65 0.59 2.41 12.55
C TRP A 65 1.69 1.83 13.43
N TYR A 66 1.33 1.30 14.56
CA TYR A 66 2.30 0.83 15.54
C TYR A 66 1.76 -0.29 16.42
N PRO A 67 2.64 -1.12 17.01
CA PRO A 67 2.26 -2.11 18.01
C PRO A 67 1.65 -1.44 19.22
N ALA A 68 0.44 -1.83 19.60
CA ALA A 68 -0.27 -1.30 20.75
C ALA A 68 -0.43 -2.36 21.87
N ARG A 69 -0.53 -1.90 23.09
CA ARG A 69 -0.71 -2.80 24.26
C ARG A 69 -2.03 -3.56 24.21
N ARG A 70 -3.09 -2.89 23.78
CA ARG A 70 -4.45 -3.44 23.66
C ARG A 70 -5.24 -2.65 22.64
N ALA A 71 -6.22 -3.30 22.02
CA ALA A 71 -7.19 -2.65 21.15
C ALA A 71 -8.27 -1.93 22.01
N ASN A 72 -7.88 -0.88 22.73
CA ASN A 72 -8.79 -0.10 23.58
C ASN A 72 -9.11 1.21 22.87
N GLY A 73 -10.36 1.44 22.54
CA GLY A 73 -10.80 2.67 21.92
C GLY A 73 -11.59 2.47 20.65
N ARG A 74 -11.73 3.55 19.89
CA ARG A 74 -12.43 3.57 18.61
C ARG A 74 -11.46 3.15 17.51
N ASN A 75 -11.88 2.23 16.65
CA ASN A 75 -11.13 1.92 15.43
C ASN A 75 -11.08 3.14 14.51
N ALA A 76 -9.95 3.32 13.84
CA ALA A 76 -9.80 4.37 12.86
C ALA A 76 -10.76 4.10 11.67
N PRO A 77 -11.45 5.10 11.14
CA PRO A 77 -12.12 4.91 9.87
C PRO A 77 -11.11 4.66 8.77
N TYR A 78 -11.47 3.90 7.74
CA TYR A 78 -10.65 3.80 6.55
C TYR A 78 -10.40 5.20 5.97
N ARG A 79 -9.22 5.47 5.43
CA ARG A 79 -8.74 6.81 5.03
C ARG A 79 -8.69 7.83 6.17
N TYR A 80 -8.32 7.38 7.37
CA TYR A 80 -8.21 8.25 8.55
C TYR A 80 -7.26 9.43 8.32
N GLY A 81 -7.79 10.64 8.51
CA GLY A 81 -7.05 11.89 8.29
C GLY A 81 -6.75 12.22 6.82
N VAL A 82 -7.36 11.52 5.86
CA VAL A 82 -7.28 11.80 4.42
C VAL A 82 -8.57 12.46 3.96
N ALA A 83 -8.45 13.64 3.33
CA ALA A 83 -9.62 14.31 2.76
C ALA A 83 -10.14 13.54 1.53
N PRO A 84 -11.44 13.27 1.43
CA PRO A 84 -12.00 12.57 0.28
C PRO A 84 -11.87 13.45 -0.98
N ARG A 85 -11.23 12.92 -2.01
CA ARG A 85 -11.06 13.59 -3.32
C ARG A 85 -12.23 13.32 -4.25
N ARG A 86 -12.91 12.15 -4.08
CA ARG A 86 -14.02 11.65 -4.90
C ARG A 86 -15.15 11.17 -4.00
N TRP A 87 -16.37 11.06 -4.49
CA TRP A 87 -17.51 10.52 -3.76
C TRP A 87 -17.26 9.05 -3.30
N ARG A 88 -16.53 8.28 -4.10
CA ARG A 88 -16.12 6.89 -3.75
C ARG A 88 -15.28 6.84 -2.47
N ASP A 89 -14.39 7.80 -2.28
CA ASP A 89 -13.56 7.86 -1.06
C ASP A 89 -14.42 7.98 0.20
N ARG A 90 -15.59 8.65 0.09
CA ARG A 90 -16.58 8.74 1.18
C ARG A 90 -17.27 7.40 1.44
N LEU A 91 -17.56 6.62 0.38
CA LEU A 91 -18.11 5.28 0.52
C LEU A 91 -17.11 4.35 1.22
N ASP A 92 -15.88 4.35 0.77
CA ASP A 92 -14.83 3.51 1.36
C ASP A 92 -14.62 3.89 2.83
N ALA A 93 -14.51 5.19 3.16
CA ALA A 93 -14.38 5.65 4.54
C ALA A 93 -15.60 5.27 5.42
N ALA A 94 -16.81 5.24 4.86
CA ALA A 94 -18.03 4.92 5.59
C ALA A 94 -18.24 3.41 5.78
N PHE A 95 -17.84 2.59 4.81
CA PHE A 95 -18.23 1.18 4.74
C PHE A 95 -17.08 0.19 4.93
N VAL A 96 -15.83 0.63 4.96
CA VAL A 96 -14.67 -0.24 5.20
C VAL A 96 -14.25 -0.17 6.67
N ALA A 97 -14.17 -1.34 7.32
CA ALA A 97 -13.63 -1.48 8.68
C ALA A 97 -12.13 -1.74 8.65
N THR A 98 -11.43 -1.08 9.57
CA THR A 98 -10.03 -1.30 9.91
C THR A 98 -9.90 -1.89 11.31
N ASP A 99 -8.73 -2.39 11.67
CA ASP A 99 -8.48 -2.97 12.99
C ASP A 99 -7.64 -2.06 13.91
N ALA A 100 -7.00 -1.02 13.39
CA ALA A 100 -6.19 -0.09 14.17
C ALA A 100 -7.03 0.82 15.06
N CYS A 101 -6.66 0.94 16.34
CA CYS A 101 -7.30 1.82 17.31
C CYS A 101 -6.62 3.20 17.33
N ILE A 102 -7.43 4.27 17.29
CA ILE A 102 -6.95 5.65 17.35
C ILE A 102 -6.28 5.93 18.69
N GLY A 103 -5.01 6.37 18.68
CA GLY A 103 -4.29 6.83 19.84
C GLY A 103 -4.08 5.76 20.92
N ALA A 104 -4.12 4.48 20.58
CA ALA A 104 -3.85 3.40 21.51
C ALA A 104 -2.43 3.52 22.09
N ALA A 105 -2.23 3.16 23.36
CA ALA A 105 -0.91 3.21 23.99
C ALA A 105 0.07 2.26 23.28
N VAL A 106 1.27 2.74 22.97
CA VAL A 106 2.34 1.94 22.35
C VAL A 106 2.66 0.74 23.24
N ALA A 107 2.88 -0.42 22.63
CA ALA A 107 3.31 -1.63 23.34
C ALA A 107 4.72 -1.45 23.93
N ALA A 108 5.03 -2.24 24.96
CA ALA A 108 6.38 -2.25 25.51
C ALA A 108 7.37 -2.89 24.54
N GLY A 109 8.54 -2.29 24.38
CA GLY A 109 9.59 -2.73 23.48
C GLY A 109 10.09 -1.60 22.57
N GLU A 110 11.15 -1.89 21.84
CA GLU A 110 11.69 -1.02 20.79
C GLU A 110 11.39 -1.67 19.45
N PHE A 111 10.78 -0.91 18.53
CA PHE A 111 10.26 -1.43 17.28
C PHE A 111 11.02 -0.82 16.09
N PRO A 112 11.41 -1.63 15.10
CA PRO A 112 11.92 -1.16 13.80
C PRO A 112 10.90 -0.26 13.10
N VAL A 113 11.41 0.66 12.26
CA VAL A 113 10.59 1.61 11.53
C VAL A 113 10.55 1.25 10.05
N LEU A 114 9.35 1.20 9.47
CA LEU A 114 9.16 1.02 8.04
C LEU A 114 8.50 2.25 7.43
N LEU A 115 9.10 2.76 6.37
CA LEU A 115 8.53 3.81 5.53
C LEU A 115 7.60 3.16 4.50
N TYR A 116 6.36 3.63 4.40
CA TYR A 116 5.43 3.24 3.34
C TYR A 116 5.16 4.41 2.39
N VAL A 117 5.25 4.13 1.08
CA VAL A 117 4.94 5.08 0.02
C VAL A 117 3.85 4.52 -0.90
N PRO A 118 2.77 5.27 -1.18
CA PRO A 118 1.68 4.83 -2.02
C PRO A 118 2.01 4.91 -3.51
N SER A 119 1.06 4.47 -4.35
CA SER A 119 1.13 4.60 -5.80
C SER A 119 1.15 6.05 -6.27
N TRP A 120 1.41 6.25 -7.57
CA TRP A 120 1.33 7.56 -8.22
C TRP A 120 -0.06 8.20 -8.03
N GLY A 121 -0.10 9.38 -7.43
CA GLY A 121 -1.34 10.05 -7.04
C GLY A 121 -2.08 9.40 -5.88
N GLY A 122 -1.49 8.39 -5.24
CA GLY A 122 -2.05 7.64 -4.12
C GLY A 122 -2.03 8.39 -2.79
N VAL A 123 -2.59 7.76 -1.78
CA VAL A 123 -2.64 8.29 -0.42
C VAL A 123 -2.11 7.26 0.59
N ARG A 124 -1.62 7.74 1.71
CA ARG A 124 -1.00 6.95 2.79
C ARG A 124 -1.82 5.76 3.30
N SER A 125 -3.14 5.76 3.05
CA SER A 125 -4.05 4.69 3.46
C SER A 125 -4.35 3.65 2.38
N ASP A 126 -3.69 3.70 1.21
CA ASP A 126 -4.00 2.77 0.10
C ASP A 126 -3.56 1.32 0.37
N ASN A 127 -2.73 1.10 1.39
CA ASN A 127 -2.30 -0.23 1.86
C ASN A 127 -2.49 -0.37 3.38
N THR A 128 -3.63 0.05 3.91
CA THR A 128 -3.97 -0.06 5.33
C THR A 128 -3.89 -1.50 5.83
N ALA A 129 -4.38 -2.48 5.05
CA ALA A 129 -4.32 -3.89 5.43
C ALA A 129 -2.89 -4.38 5.66
N GLN A 130 -1.94 -4.03 4.78
CA GLN A 130 -0.54 -4.38 4.92
C GLN A 130 0.11 -3.62 6.08
N ALA A 131 -0.17 -2.32 6.23
CA ALA A 131 0.36 -1.51 7.32
C ALA A 131 -0.10 -2.03 8.70
N GLU A 132 -1.38 -2.35 8.85
CA GLU A 132 -1.93 -2.95 10.08
C GLU A 132 -1.31 -4.32 10.35
N ASN A 133 -1.18 -5.17 9.32
CA ASN A 133 -0.58 -6.49 9.50
C ASN A 133 0.88 -6.39 9.94
N VAL A 134 1.69 -5.59 9.27
CA VAL A 134 3.11 -5.39 9.59
C VAL A 134 3.25 -4.78 11.00
N ALA A 135 2.40 -3.81 11.37
CA ALA A 135 2.41 -3.24 12.71
C ALA A 135 2.06 -4.28 13.79
N SER A 136 1.14 -5.20 13.51
CA SER A 136 0.80 -6.29 14.43
C SER A 136 1.95 -7.27 14.68
N HIS A 137 2.95 -7.30 13.78
CA HIS A 137 4.17 -8.09 13.89
C HIS A 137 5.36 -7.35 14.54
N GLY A 138 5.11 -6.16 15.09
CA GLY A 138 6.13 -5.44 15.85
C GLY A 138 6.95 -4.45 15.05
N TYR A 139 6.34 -3.77 14.08
CA TYR A 139 6.93 -2.68 13.33
C TYR A 139 6.15 -1.38 13.51
N VAL A 140 6.83 -0.25 13.45
CA VAL A 140 6.19 1.05 13.31
C VAL A 140 6.19 1.41 11.82
N VAL A 141 5.02 1.64 11.23
CA VAL A 141 4.88 2.01 9.82
C VAL A 141 4.56 3.48 9.72
N VAL A 142 5.43 4.25 9.07
CA VAL A 142 5.24 5.68 8.77
C VAL A 142 4.86 5.81 7.30
N ALA A 143 3.62 6.20 7.04
CA ALA A 143 3.08 6.32 5.69
C ALA A 143 2.90 7.77 5.27
N VAL A 144 3.26 8.07 4.03
CA VAL A 144 3.11 9.39 3.37
C VAL A 144 2.08 9.32 2.24
N ASP A 145 1.56 10.47 1.81
CA ASP A 145 0.82 10.58 0.54
C ASP A 145 1.80 10.67 -0.64
N ASP A 146 1.32 10.63 -1.90
CA ASP A 146 2.11 11.09 -3.05
C ASP A 146 2.49 12.57 -2.82
N LEU A 147 3.79 12.83 -2.66
CA LEU A 147 4.32 14.13 -2.23
C LEU A 147 4.48 15.11 -3.40
N TYR A 148 4.47 14.61 -4.64
CA TYR A 148 4.61 15.39 -5.87
C TYR A 148 3.51 15.03 -6.88
N PRO A 149 2.21 15.22 -6.54
CA PRO A 149 1.12 14.96 -7.46
C PRO A 149 1.18 15.92 -8.65
N GLY A 150 0.66 15.54 -9.81
CA GLY A 150 0.42 16.49 -10.87
C GLY A 150 0.56 15.98 -12.30
N GLN A 151 1.56 15.20 -12.66
CA GLN A 151 1.62 14.60 -13.99
C GLN A 151 0.97 13.22 -14.01
N VAL A 152 0.32 12.91 -15.12
CA VAL A 152 -0.20 11.58 -15.42
C VAL A 152 0.80 10.86 -16.29
N MET A 153 1.01 9.57 -16.04
CA MET A 153 1.81 8.71 -16.91
C MET A 153 1.12 8.57 -18.27
N ASP A 154 1.84 8.86 -19.33
CA ASP A 154 1.37 8.75 -20.71
C ASP A 154 2.37 7.93 -21.54
N LEU A 155 1.94 6.77 -21.98
CA LEU A 155 2.72 5.81 -22.79
C LEU A 155 2.14 5.65 -24.19
N SER A 156 1.31 6.60 -24.66
CA SER A 156 0.56 6.48 -25.91
C SER A 156 1.40 6.74 -27.16
N THR A 157 2.47 7.55 -27.06
CA THR A 157 3.35 7.92 -28.17
C THR A 157 4.83 7.90 -27.74
N ALA A 158 5.76 7.86 -28.70
CA ALA A 158 7.19 7.92 -28.41
C ALA A 158 7.57 9.18 -27.59
N SER A 159 7.06 10.33 -27.97
CA SER A 159 7.33 11.60 -27.27
C SER A 159 6.76 11.63 -25.87
N ALA A 160 5.54 11.11 -25.68
CA ALA A 160 4.89 11.01 -24.39
C ALA A 160 5.62 10.00 -23.47
N TYR A 161 6.02 8.86 -24.02
CA TYR A 161 6.85 7.86 -23.35
C TYR A 161 8.16 8.47 -22.82
N ASP A 162 8.95 9.13 -23.71
CA ASP A 162 10.21 9.75 -23.31
C ASP A 162 10.01 10.87 -22.27
N ALA A 163 8.92 11.63 -22.35
CA ALA A 163 8.58 12.65 -21.36
C ALA A 163 8.20 12.02 -20.01
N THR A 164 7.42 10.94 -20.04
CA THR A 164 7.02 10.18 -18.85
C THR A 164 8.25 9.58 -18.15
N LEU A 165 9.19 8.96 -18.86
CA LEU A 165 10.39 8.40 -18.26
C LEU A 165 11.27 9.47 -17.60
N ARG A 166 11.49 10.60 -18.29
CA ARG A 166 12.26 11.72 -17.69
C ARG A 166 11.60 12.24 -16.42
N TRP A 167 10.29 12.40 -16.42
CA TRP A 167 9.55 12.84 -15.26
C TRP A 167 9.55 11.79 -14.15
N ALA A 168 9.32 10.52 -14.44
CA ALA A 168 9.34 9.45 -13.46
C ALA A 168 10.71 9.35 -12.76
N GLY A 169 11.83 9.45 -13.52
CA GLY A 169 13.17 9.48 -12.95
C GLY A 169 13.44 10.68 -12.04
N GLN A 170 12.92 11.86 -12.38
CA GLN A 170 13.01 13.04 -11.50
C GLN A 170 12.12 12.91 -10.27
N LYS A 171 10.86 12.52 -10.48
CA LYS A 171 9.86 12.38 -9.43
C LYS A 171 10.29 11.37 -8.38
N VAL A 172 10.81 10.20 -8.76
CA VAL A 172 11.23 9.16 -7.81
C VAL A 172 12.29 9.68 -6.85
N GLY A 173 13.29 10.42 -7.35
CA GLY A 173 14.33 11.02 -6.52
C GLY A 173 13.82 12.13 -5.58
N LEU A 174 12.89 12.97 -6.06
CA LEU A 174 12.24 13.99 -5.24
C LEU A 174 11.41 13.36 -4.13
N GLU A 175 10.61 12.35 -4.45
CA GLU A 175 9.76 11.64 -3.48
C GLU A 175 10.58 10.86 -2.46
N ALA A 176 11.60 10.12 -2.88
CA ALA A 176 12.49 9.42 -1.96
C ALA A 176 13.14 10.40 -0.97
N THR A 177 13.65 11.54 -1.47
CA THR A 177 14.23 12.58 -0.61
C THR A 177 13.21 13.15 0.38
N ALA A 178 11.99 13.42 -0.06
CA ALA A 178 10.95 13.98 0.82
C ALA A 178 10.46 12.94 1.84
N ALA A 179 10.28 11.70 1.44
CA ALA A 179 9.88 10.60 2.32
C ALA A 179 10.96 10.31 3.39
N LEU A 180 12.24 10.33 3.03
CA LEU A 180 13.35 10.20 3.97
C LEU A 180 13.43 11.40 4.95
N ARG A 181 13.06 12.60 4.53
CA ARG A 181 12.91 13.75 5.46
C ARG A 181 11.76 13.55 6.44
N VAL A 182 10.64 12.99 6.00
CA VAL A 182 9.52 12.64 6.89
C VAL A 182 9.96 11.60 7.91
N LEU A 183 10.67 10.56 7.47
CA LEU A 183 11.23 9.54 8.36
C LEU A 183 12.14 10.16 9.42
N SER A 184 13.10 11.00 9.02
CA SER A 184 14.00 11.69 9.94
C SER A 184 13.27 12.63 10.91
N ALA A 185 12.23 13.32 10.45
CA ALA A 185 11.39 14.15 11.31
C ALA A 185 10.58 13.31 12.32
N PHE A 186 10.09 12.13 11.92
CA PHE A 186 9.44 11.19 12.83
C PHE A 186 10.41 10.68 13.90
N GLU A 187 11.59 10.20 13.50
CA GLU A 187 12.62 9.73 14.42
C GLU A 187 13.06 10.80 15.43
N SER A 188 13.11 12.06 15.00
CA SER A 188 13.41 13.18 15.88
C SER A 188 12.27 13.46 16.86
N ALA A 189 11.02 13.56 16.37
CA ALA A 189 9.85 13.80 17.20
C ALA A 189 9.59 12.67 18.19
N ALA A 190 9.90 11.43 17.82
CA ALA A 190 9.76 10.26 18.67
C ALA A 190 10.74 10.24 19.85
N ASN A 191 11.85 10.98 19.79
CA ASN A 191 12.83 11.10 20.87
C ASN A 191 12.47 12.14 21.92
N GLU A 192 11.50 13.02 21.64
CA GLU A 192 11.07 14.01 22.62
C GLU A 192 10.49 13.31 23.85
N PRO A 193 10.81 13.77 25.08
CA PRO A 193 10.37 13.09 26.33
C PRO A 193 8.85 12.90 26.44
N ASP A 194 8.09 13.82 25.88
CA ASP A 194 6.61 13.79 25.90
C ASP A 194 6.00 13.02 24.73
N SER A 195 6.83 12.43 23.86
CA SER A 195 6.37 11.63 22.75
C SER A 195 5.79 10.29 23.22
N ALA A 196 4.66 9.87 22.61
CA ALA A 196 4.11 8.54 22.82
C ALA A 196 5.08 7.42 22.37
N PHE A 197 6.07 7.75 21.56
CA PHE A 197 7.08 6.82 21.03
C PHE A 197 8.43 6.90 21.74
N ALA A 198 8.56 7.73 22.79
CA ALA A 198 9.82 7.88 23.51
C ALA A 198 10.29 6.52 24.09
N GLY A 199 11.48 6.06 23.69
CA GLY A 199 12.02 4.77 24.08
C GLY A 199 11.36 3.54 23.41
N HIS A 200 10.56 3.75 22.36
CA HIS A 200 9.86 2.67 21.65
C HIS A 200 10.35 2.44 20.22
N LEU A 201 11.36 3.17 19.72
CA LEU A 201 11.87 3.01 18.37
C LEU A 201 13.30 2.46 18.34
N ASP A 202 13.50 1.39 17.60
CA ASP A 202 14.83 0.96 17.16
C ASP A 202 15.19 1.62 15.82
N ARG A 203 15.83 2.78 15.88
CA ARG A 203 16.23 3.58 14.72
C ARG A 203 17.39 2.99 13.92
N SER A 204 18.06 1.98 14.44
CA SER A 204 19.10 1.25 13.71
C SER A 204 18.50 0.25 12.71
N ARG A 205 17.17 0.01 12.81
CA ARG A 205 16.44 -0.99 12.03
C ARG A 205 15.33 -0.31 11.24
N THR A 206 15.68 0.16 10.04
CA THR A 206 14.74 0.84 9.14
C THR A 206 14.62 0.07 7.83
N GLY A 207 13.40 -0.01 7.30
CA GLY A 207 13.10 -0.54 5.97
C GLY A 207 12.13 0.37 5.22
N ALA A 208 11.88 0.05 3.96
CA ALA A 208 10.90 0.77 3.14
C ALA A 208 10.08 -0.20 2.28
N PHE A 209 8.82 0.11 2.06
CA PHE A 209 8.00 -0.60 1.08
C PHE A 209 7.02 0.35 0.41
N GLY A 210 6.57 -0.03 -0.77
CA GLY A 210 5.58 0.77 -1.48
C GLY A 210 4.86 0.00 -2.56
N PHE A 211 3.73 0.53 -2.98
CA PHE A 211 2.89 -0.03 -4.03
C PHE A 211 3.07 0.76 -5.32
N SER A 212 3.20 0.04 -6.46
CA SER A 212 3.31 0.66 -7.77
C SER A 212 4.48 1.66 -7.81
N PHE A 213 4.28 2.91 -8.17
CA PHE A 213 5.33 3.95 -8.13
C PHE A 213 5.96 4.12 -6.74
N GLY A 214 5.19 3.90 -5.67
CA GLY A 214 5.73 3.89 -4.30
C GLY A 214 6.76 2.79 -4.06
N GLY A 215 6.66 1.66 -4.78
CA GLY A 215 7.68 0.62 -4.80
C GLY A 215 9.00 1.10 -5.40
N ALA A 216 8.93 1.88 -6.48
CA ALA A 216 10.10 2.56 -7.03
C ALA A 216 10.72 3.55 -6.02
N VAL A 217 9.89 4.31 -5.32
CA VAL A 217 10.36 5.25 -4.29
C VAL A 217 11.02 4.52 -3.12
N ALA A 218 10.49 3.36 -2.71
CA ALA A 218 11.11 2.54 -1.66
C ALA A 218 12.48 2.00 -2.09
N ALA A 219 12.60 1.52 -3.34
CA ALA A 219 13.88 1.09 -3.93
C ALA A 219 14.89 2.25 -3.99
N GLU A 220 14.45 3.42 -4.46
CA GLU A 220 15.26 4.63 -4.57
C GLU A 220 15.72 5.15 -3.19
N ALA A 221 14.85 5.07 -2.18
CA ALA A 221 15.20 5.41 -0.81
C ALA A 221 16.30 4.50 -0.26
N ALA A 222 16.22 3.18 -0.53
CA ALA A 222 17.25 2.22 -0.13
C ALA A 222 18.57 2.40 -0.92
N ALA A 223 18.50 2.80 -2.19
CA ALA A 223 19.70 3.09 -2.98
C ALA A 223 20.45 4.34 -2.49
N ARG A 224 19.73 5.31 -1.89
CA ARG A 224 20.27 6.62 -1.47
C ARG A 224 20.63 6.75 0.00
N ASP A 225 19.93 6.02 0.86
CA ASP A 225 20.10 6.17 2.31
C ASP A 225 20.46 4.82 2.96
N PRO A 226 21.70 4.67 3.45
CA PRO A 226 22.17 3.41 4.06
C PRO A 226 21.42 3.02 5.35
N ARG A 227 20.61 3.90 5.93
CA ARG A 227 19.73 3.56 7.07
C ARG A 227 18.60 2.63 6.63
N VAL A 228 18.17 2.68 5.36
CA VAL A 228 17.14 1.79 4.82
C VAL A 228 17.77 0.43 4.50
N ARG A 229 17.75 -0.47 5.46
CA ARG A 229 18.42 -1.78 5.42
C ARG A 229 17.80 -2.77 4.44
N ALA A 230 16.54 -2.59 4.06
CA ALA A 230 15.83 -3.47 3.14
C ALA A 230 14.67 -2.72 2.49
N ALA A 231 14.34 -3.06 1.23
CA ALA A 231 13.23 -2.46 0.50
C ALA A 231 12.34 -3.51 -0.16
N VAL A 232 11.02 -3.20 -0.26
CA VAL A 232 10.05 -4.03 -0.99
C VAL A 232 9.28 -3.18 -1.98
N ASN A 233 9.26 -3.65 -3.22
CA ASN A 233 8.46 -3.10 -4.30
C ASN A 233 7.26 -4.03 -4.55
N LEU A 234 6.06 -3.51 -4.37
CA LEU A 234 4.80 -4.20 -4.65
C LEU A 234 4.28 -3.76 -6.01
N ASP A 235 4.54 -4.56 -7.03
CA ASP A 235 4.04 -4.44 -8.40
C ASP A 235 4.33 -3.08 -9.06
N GLY A 236 5.53 -2.56 -8.86
CA GLY A 236 5.99 -1.30 -9.45
C GLY A 236 7.22 -1.48 -10.34
N TRP A 237 7.39 -0.55 -11.28
CA TRP A 237 8.66 -0.36 -11.98
C TRP A 237 9.71 0.22 -11.04
N ILE A 238 10.96 0.29 -11.47
CA ILE A 238 12.02 1.04 -10.79
C ILE A 238 12.49 2.19 -11.69
N PHE A 239 12.96 3.28 -11.08
CA PHE A 239 13.45 4.48 -11.75
C PHE A 239 14.62 5.06 -10.97
N GLY A 240 15.32 6.05 -11.53
CA GLY A 240 16.39 6.79 -10.87
C GLY A 240 17.61 5.93 -10.54
N ASP A 241 18.26 6.22 -9.41
CA ASP A 241 19.51 5.56 -9.01
C ASP A 241 19.31 4.04 -8.80
N ALA A 242 18.15 3.63 -8.31
CA ALA A 242 17.79 2.22 -8.16
C ALA A 242 17.75 1.48 -9.52
N ALA A 243 17.28 2.12 -10.59
CA ALA A 243 17.26 1.55 -11.93
C ALA A 243 18.64 1.56 -12.60
N ASP A 244 19.41 2.62 -12.41
CA ASP A 244 20.71 2.84 -13.08
C ASP A 244 21.84 2.04 -12.40
N HIS A 245 21.80 1.89 -11.10
CA HIS A 245 22.89 1.33 -10.29
C HIS A 245 22.51 0.07 -9.51
N GLY A 246 21.23 -0.24 -9.38
CA GLY A 246 20.69 -1.29 -8.52
C GLY A 246 20.56 -0.86 -7.05
N VAL A 247 19.93 -1.71 -6.25
CA VAL A 247 19.76 -1.50 -4.81
C VAL A 247 20.80 -2.35 -4.06
N GLN A 248 21.69 -1.71 -3.30
CA GLN A 248 22.81 -2.39 -2.60
C GLN A 248 22.35 -3.14 -1.34
N HIS A 249 21.16 -2.88 -0.87
CA HIS A 249 20.53 -3.54 0.27
C HIS A 249 19.59 -4.66 -0.20
N PRO A 250 19.22 -5.62 0.67
CA PRO A 250 18.21 -6.61 0.39
C PRO A 250 16.97 -5.99 -0.25
N PHE A 251 16.61 -6.46 -1.44
CA PHE A 251 15.51 -5.93 -2.21
C PHE A 251 14.60 -7.05 -2.70
N LEU A 252 13.30 -6.88 -2.46
CA LEU A 252 12.26 -7.79 -2.89
C LEU A 252 11.31 -7.07 -3.85
N VAL A 253 11.09 -7.67 -5.00
CA VAL A 253 9.99 -7.31 -5.93
C VAL A 253 8.93 -8.40 -5.84
N VAL A 254 7.69 -8.02 -5.57
CA VAL A 254 6.51 -8.89 -5.67
C VAL A 254 5.64 -8.37 -6.80
N SER A 255 5.56 -9.13 -7.88
CA SER A 255 4.93 -8.70 -9.13
C SER A 255 3.64 -9.48 -9.42
N SER A 256 2.74 -8.89 -10.17
CA SER A 256 1.56 -9.54 -10.71
C SER A 256 1.91 -10.54 -11.81
N SER A 257 1.01 -11.51 -12.05
CA SER A 257 1.20 -12.49 -13.14
C SER A 257 1.17 -11.89 -14.54
N ALA A 258 0.62 -10.68 -14.69
CA ALA A 258 0.63 -9.96 -15.96
C ALA A 258 2.06 -9.70 -16.47
N ALA A 259 3.04 -9.49 -15.58
CA ALA A 259 4.43 -9.30 -15.96
C ALA A 259 5.06 -10.54 -16.61
N ASP A 260 4.72 -11.75 -16.14
CA ASP A 260 5.24 -13.01 -16.70
C ASP A 260 4.59 -13.40 -18.03
N GLU A 261 3.27 -13.25 -18.14
CA GLU A 261 2.55 -13.44 -19.39
C GLU A 261 3.07 -12.47 -20.46
N PHE A 262 3.45 -11.31 -20.03
CA PHE A 262 4.01 -10.27 -20.86
C PHE A 262 5.41 -10.64 -21.36
N ALA A 263 6.33 -11.05 -20.49
CA ALA A 263 7.68 -11.47 -20.87
C ALA A 263 7.66 -12.65 -21.84
N ALA A 264 6.71 -13.59 -21.67
CA ALA A 264 6.52 -14.73 -22.56
C ALA A 264 5.96 -14.33 -23.96
N HIS A 265 5.20 -13.24 -24.05
CA HIS A 265 4.55 -12.82 -25.29
C HIS A 265 5.27 -11.66 -26.02
N ALA A 266 6.15 -10.92 -25.34
CA ALA A 266 6.83 -9.75 -25.88
C ALA A 266 7.66 -10.04 -27.16
N ALA A 267 8.17 -11.27 -27.30
CA ALA A 267 8.98 -11.66 -28.45
C ALA A 267 8.16 -11.95 -29.73
N SER A 268 6.85 -12.11 -29.65
CA SER A 268 5.99 -12.59 -30.75
C SER A 268 4.91 -11.61 -31.22
N ARG A 269 4.77 -10.42 -30.59
CA ARG A 269 3.67 -9.48 -30.88
C ARG A 269 4.00 -8.47 -31.97
N ALA A 270 3.08 -8.36 -32.95
CA ALA A 270 3.10 -7.31 -33.96
C ALA A 270 2.62 -5.94 -33.42
N ASP A 271 2.00 -5.91 -32.24
CA ASP A 271 1.36 -4.76 -31.59
C ASP A 271 2.09 -4.32 -30.29
N TYR A 272 3.42 -4.41 -30.30
CA TYR A 272 4.30 -4.00 -29.20
C TYR A 272 4.10 -2.53 -28.80
N THR A 273 3.71 -2.30 -27.55
CA THR A 273 3.39 -0.97 -27.01
C THR A 273 4.55 -0.34 -26.24
N TYR A 274 4.44 0.94 -25.89
CA TYR A 274 5.41 1.58 -25.00
C TYR A 274 5.33 1.09 -23.56
N SER A 275 4.17 0.60 -23.12
CA SER A 275 4.05 -0.10 -21.83
C SER A 275 4.92 -1.35 -21.85
N ASP A 276 4.79 -2.12 -22.91
CA ASP A 276 5.56 -3.34 -23.15
C ASP A 276 7.07 -3.08 -23.16
N ARG A 277 7.47 -1.98 -23.72
CA ARG A 277 8.87 -1.55 -23.71
C ARG A 277 9.36 -1.23 -22.30
N LEU A 278 8.55 -0.51 -21.54
CA LEU A 278 8.87 -0.14 -20.16
C LEU A 278 9.01 -1.38 -19.28
N ASP A 279 8.07 -2.31 -19.36
CA ASP A 279 8.12 -3.57 -18.61
C ASP A 279 9.41 -4.36 -18.89
N ARG A 280 9.74 -4.54 -20.16
CA ARG A 280 10.96 -5.25 -20.57
C ARG A 280 12.23 -4.55 -20.10
N ASP A 281 12.30 -3.23 -20.27
CA ASP A 281 13.50 -2.47 -19.94
C ASP A 281 13.66 -2.44 -18.41
N ASN A 282 12.57 -2.41 -17.67
CA ASN A 282 12.55 -2.46 -16.20
C ASN A 282 12.96 -3.83 -15.64
N LEU A 283 12.48 -4.93 -16.24
CA LEU A 283 12.91 -6.28 -15.85
C LEU A 283 14.42 -6.44 -16.02
N ARG A 284 15.00 -5.93 -17.11
CA ARG A 284 16.47 -5.95 -17.32
C ARG A 284 17.21 -5.16 -16.24
N GLN A 285 16.71 -3.99 -15.87
CA GLN A 285 17.31 -3.16 -14.81
C GLN A 285 17.28 -3.89 -13.46
N ILE A 286 16.17 -4.57 -13.14
CA ILE A 286 16.05 -5.39 -11.93
C ILE A 286 17.02 -6.56 -11.97
N ASP A 287 17.10 -7.30 -13.07
CA ASP A 287 18.01 -8.43 -13.26
C ASP A 287 19.48 -8.00 -13.15
N ASP A 288 19.85 -6.88 -13.77
CA ASP A 288 21.19 -6.30 -13.69
C ASP A 288 21.54 -5.87 -12.25
N GLY A 289 20.58 -5.34 -11.51
CA GLY A 289 20.72 -4.99 -10.09
C GLY A 289 20.91 -6.24 -9.23
N PHE A 290 20.10 -7.28 -9.45
CA PHE A 290 20.18 -8.54 -8.72
C PHE A 290 21.47 -9.31 -9.04
N ALA A 291 21.95 -9.26 -10.28
CA ALA A 291 23.25 -9.83 -10.63
C ALA A 291 24.43 -9.18 -9.87
N ARG A 292 24.30 -7.91 -9.47
CA ARG A 292 25.34 -7.18 -8.72
C ARG A 292 25.23 -7.36 -7.20
N TYR A 293 24.01 -7.34 -6.67
CA TYR A 293 23.80 -7.23 -5.21
C TYR A 293 22.93 -8.34 -4.63
N GLY A 294 22.36 -9.20 -5.47
CA GLY A 294 21.34 -10.16 -5.08
C GLY A 294 19.99 -9.51 -4.85
N GLY A 295 18.96 -10.33 -4.74
CA GLY A 295 17.59 -9.89 -4.51
C GLY A 295 16.58 -11.00 -4.71
N TYR A 296 15.30 -10.67 -4.61
CA TYR A 296 14.21 -11.61 -4.84
C TYR A 296 13.19 -11.01 -5.80
N TYR A 297 12.85 -11.75 -6.84
CA TYR A 297 11.73 -11.46 -7.72
C TYR A 297 10.67 -12.55 -7.54
N LEU A 298 9.51 -12.20 -7.05
CA LEU A 298 8.40 -13.13 -6.81
C LEU A 298 7.21 -12.74 -7.66
N THR A 299 6.73 -13.65 -8.49
CA THR A 299 5.48 -13.46 -9.22
C THR A 299 4.34 -14.11 -8.48
N LEU A 300 3.28 -13.36 -8.21
CA LEU A 300 2.08 -13.87 -7.57
C LEU A 300 1.03 -14.22 -8.64
N SER A 301 0.96 -15.51 -8.98
CA SER A 301 0.07 -16.01 -10.03
C SER A 301 -1.41 -15.72 -9.73
N GLY A 302 -2.15 -15.34 -10.77
CA GLY A 302 -3.58 -15.02 -10.67
C GLY A 302 -3.88 -13.67 -10.04
N THR A 303 -2.89 -12.76 -10.05
CA THR A 303 -3.06 -11.39 -9.60
C THR A 303 -2.94 -10.39 -10.75
N GLU A 304 -3.60 -9.26 -10.57
CA GLU A 304 -3.50 -8.04 -11.34
C GLU A 304 -2.98 -6.91 -10.44
N HIS A 305 -2.66 -5.76 -11.02
CA HIS A 305 -2.04 -4.62 -10.35
C HIS A 305 -2.73 -4.23 -9.01
N TYR A 306 -4.05 -4.15 -8.99
CA TYR A 306 -4.78 -3.74 -7.79
C TYR A 306 -4.87 -4.80 -6.68
N ASN A 307 -4.40 -6.02 -6.92
CA ASN A 307 -4.28 -7.02 -5.86
C ASN A 307 -3.23 -6.67 -4.78
N PHE A 308 -2.31 -5.73 -5.09
CA PHE A 308 -1.20 -5.34 -4.22
C PHE A 308 -1.51 -4.16 -3.30
N SER A 309 -2.76 -3.68 -3.32
CA SER A 309 -3.25 -2.63 -2.43
C SER A 309 -4.64 -2.96 -1.89
N ASP A 310 -5.16 -2.13 -0.99
CA ASP A 310 -6.51 -2.28 -0.45
C ASP A 310 -7.59 -2.17 -1.53
N VAL A 311 -7.27 -1.52 -2.67
CA VAL A 311 -8.16 -1.39 -3.83
C VAL A 311 -8.76 -2.74 -4.22
N GLY A 312 -7.98 -3.82 -4.17
CA GLY A 312 -8.46 -5.18 -4.48
C GLY A 312 -9.56 -5.73 -3.55
N VAL A 313 -9.79 -5.10 -2.40
CA VAL A 313 -10.84 -5.51 -1.44
C VAL A 313 -11.91 -4.44 -1.21
N LEU A 314 -11.77 -3.25 -1.80
CA LEU A 314 -12.71 -2.16 -1.62
C LEU A 314 -14.04 -2.41 -2.35
N PRO A 315 -15.17 -2.00 -1.77
CA PRO A 315 -16.48 -2.18 -2.39
C PRO A 315 -16.68 -1.31 -3.65
N SER A 316 -15.86 -0.28 -3.82
CA SER A 316 -15.92 0.66 -4.94
C SER A 316 -15.27 0.15 -6.23
N VAL A 317 -14.56 -0.98 -6.17
CA VAL A 317 -13.76 -1.53 -7.28
C VAL A 317 -14.53 -2.60 -8.06
N ARG A 318 -14.35 -2.60 -9.37
CA ARG A 318 -14.91 -3.64 -10.24
C ARG A 318 -14.07 -4.93 -10.15
N HIS A 319 -14.72 -6.08 -10.11
CA HIS A 319 -14.04 -7.39 -10.10
C HIS A 319 -13.13 -7.63 -11.32
N THR A 320 -13.34 -6.91 -12.42
CA THR A 320 -12.50 -6.99 -13.64
C THR A 320 -11.11 -6.34 -13.48
N GLU A 321 -10.87 -5.61 -12.39
CA GLU A 321 -9.59 -4.94 -12.11
C GLU A 321 -8.76 -5.72 -11.08
N VAL A 322 -9.26 -6.89 -10.67
CA VAL A 322 -8.65 -7.76 -9.67
C VAL A 322 -8.53 -9.17 -10.25
N GLY A 323 -7.35 -9.74 -10.21
CA GLY A 323 -7.09 -11.07 -10.74
C GLY A 323 -7.86 -12.19 -10.03
N PRO A 324 -7.92 -13.39 -10.64
CA PRO A 324 -8.74 -14.50 -10.15
C PRO A 324 -8.36 -15.03 -8.76
N LEU A 325 -7.16 -14.72 -8.25
CA LEU A 325 -6.76 -15.03 -6.88
C LEU A 325 -7.65 -14.32 -5.84
N GLY A 326 -8.21 -13.16 -6.22
CA GLY A 326 -9.03 -12.32 -5.37
C GLY A 326 -8.23 -11.47 -4.37
N GLY A 327 -8.74 -10.25 -4.10
CA GLY A 327 -7.99 -9.24 -3.33
C GLY A 327 -7.65 -9.66 -1.91
N ARG A 328 -8.56 -10.32 -1.17
CA ARG A 328 -8.30 -10.76 0.22
C ARG A 328 -7.18 -11.79 0.32
N ARG A 329 -7.15 -12.76 -0.60
CA ARG A 329 -6.14 -13.81 -0.61
C ARG A 329 -4.79 -13.22 -1.02
N ALA A 330 -4.76 -12.37 -2.03
CA ALA A 330 -3.55 -11.66 -2.44
C ALA A 330 -3.00 -10.81 -1.29
N ALA A 331 -3.84 -9.99 -0.63
CA ALA A 331 -3.42 -9.18 0.50
C ALA A 331 -2.81 -9.99 1.65
N ALA A 332 -3.37 -11.18 1.97
CA ALA A 332 -2.82 -12.07 3.00
C ALA A 332 -1.45 -12.64 2.60
N ILE A 333 -1.27 -13.02 1.34
CA ILE A 333 0.02 -13.55 0.83
C ILE A 333 1.07 -12.43 0.82
N VAL A 334 0.74 -11.27 0.27
CA VAL A 334 1.64 -10.10 0.25
C VAL A 334 2.06 -9.72 1.67
N ALA A 335 1.10 -9.69 2.62
CA ALA A 335 1.40 -9.38 4.01
C ALA A 335 2.37 -10.39 4.65
N ALA A 336 2.24 -11.69 4.34
CA ALA A 336 3.16 -12.72 4.84
C ALA A 336 4.59 -12.54 4.29
N TYR A 337 4.73 -12.25 3.00
CA TYR A 337 6.04 -11.97 2.41
C TYR A 337 6.66 -10.68 2.96
N LEU A 338 5.88 -9.60 3.11
CA LEU A 338 6.35 -8.35 3.73
C LEU A 338 6.91 -8.60 5.13
N VAL A 339 6.12 -9.26 5.99
CA VAL A 339 6.53 -9.54 7.37
C VAL A 339 7.82 -10.35 7.40
N GLN A 340 7.88 -11.47 6.69
CA GLN A 340 9.05 -12.35 6.76
C GLN A 340 10.28 -11.74 6.09
N PHE A 341 10.12 -10.93 5.04
CA PHE A 341 11.25 -10.21 4.45
C PHE A 341 11.86 -9.21 5.44
N PHE A 342 11.03 -8.41 6.11
CA PHE A 342 11.52 -7.48 7.11
C PHE A 342 11.98 -8.17 8.40
N ASP A 343 11.38 -9.30 8.78
CA ASP A 343 11.88 -10.13 9.87
C ASP A 343 13.33 -10.55 9.63
N ARG A 344 13.64 -11.02 8.41
CA ARG A 344 14.99 -11.45 8.06
C ARG A 344 15.98 -10.30 7.96
N TYR A 345 15.63 -9.23 7.23
CA TYR A 345 16.61 -8.23 6.79
C TYR A 345 16.62 -6.94 7.62
N VAL A 346 15.58 -6.68 8.40
CA VAL A 346 15.50 -5.52 9.27
C VAL A 346 15.59 -5.91 10.74
N SER A 347 14.97 -7.03 11.13
CA SER A 347 14.84 -7.42 12.55
C SER A 347 15.71 -8.59 12.96
N ASP A 348 16.42 -9.24 12.03
CA ASP A 348 17.26 -10.42 12.27
C ASP A 348 16.48 -11.58 12.94
N ARG A 349 15.20 -11.76 12.54
CA ARG A 349 14.29 -12.79 13.04
C ARG A 349 14.17 -13.95 12.04
N PRO A 350 13.76 -15.15 12.47
CA PRO A 350 13.50 -16.29 11.58
C PRO A 350 12.47 -15.92 10.51
N ALA A 351 12.71 -16.33 9.26
CA ALA A 351 11.89 -16.03 8.10
C ALA A 351 11.79 -17.24 7.16
N PRO A 352 11.03 -18.29 7.52
CA PRO A 352 10.99 -19.57 6.79
C PRO A 352 10.73 -19.43 5.28
N LEU A 353 9.89 -18.48 4.84
CA LEU A 353 9.63 -18.24 3.41
C LEU A 353 10.90 -17.84 2.62
N PHE A 354 11.90 -17.28 3.29
CA PHE A 354 13.15 -16.84 2.67
C PHE A 354 14.34 -17.74 3.00
N ASP A 355 14.20 -18.68 3.95
CA ASP A 355 15.27 -19.63 4.28
C ASP A 355 15.45 -20.67 3.18
N GLU A 356 14.38 -21.00 2.44
CA GLU A 356 14.38 -21.94 1.32
C GLU A 356 14.69 -21.26 -0.02
N LEU A 357 14.55 -19.94 -0.11
CA LEU A 357 14.85 -19.17 -1.31
C LEU A 357 16.33 -18.80 -1.34
N ARG A 358 17.00 -19.13 -2.44
CA ARG A 358 18.36 -18.65 -2.69
C ARG A 358 18.29 -17.28 -3.36
N LEU A 359 19.20 -16.38 -2.98
CA LEU A 359 19.41 -15.15 -3.72
C LEU A 359 19.82 -15.51 -5.15
N GLY A 360 19.09 -15.00 -6.11
CA GLY A 360 19.37 -15.16 -7.56
C GLY A 360 20.59 -14.37 -7.99
#